data_c3d81e179689b937c77c40a094187be7
#
_entry.id   c3d81e179689b937c77c40a094187be7
#
_cell.length_a   1.000
_cell.length_b   1.000
_cell.length_c   1.000
_cell.angle_alpha   90.00
_cell.angle_beta   90.00
_cell.angle_gamma   90.00
#
_symmetry.space_group_name_H-M   'P 1'
#
loop_
_entity.id
_entity.type
_entity.pdbx_description
1 polymer ?
#
loop_
_entity_poly.entity_id
_entity_poly.type
_entity_poly.pdbx_seq_one_letter_code
_entity_poly.pdbx_strand_id
1 'polypeptide(L)'
;PVTQTIFAPWNLLAITVTLLVVGLALFLIAPRDGSTIHELPEGADLDPDAEHVADVHTPADRLDASRIPTTLIGLGLVTYLVIHFAQGGGLGLDVVNWSFLALIFLLSGSGFEVLHLTKRAASNVGDILLQFPLYAGILGIMESSGLIEVFSNALVSIATPTTFGMLATLSAGIVNFFVPSGGGQFAVQ
;
A
#
# COMPACT_ATOMS: atom_id res chain seq x y z
N PRO A 1 -3.20 19.33 -0.43
CA PRO A 1 -3.38 18.89 0.97
C PRO A 1 -4.14 17.57 1.00
N VAL A 2 -3.66 16.62 1.79
CA VAL A 2 -4.19 15.25 1.89
C VAL A 2 -5.69 15.21 2.25
N THR A 3 -6.15 16.24 2.96
CA THR A 3 -7.57 16.42 3.32
C THR A 3 -8.48 16.73 2.13
N GLN A 4 -7.95 17.26 1.04
CA GLN A 4 -8.71 17.54 -0.18
C GLN A 4 -8.66 16.41 -1.21
N THR A 5 -7.83 15.41 -0.97
CA THR A 5 -7.65 14.24 -1.83
C THR A 5 -8.06 12.97 -1.11
N ILE A 6 -7.16 12.34 -0.37
CA ILE A 6 -7.37 11.03 0.27
C ILE A 6 -8.52 11.08 1.29
N PHE A 7 -8.56 12.10 2.14
CA PHE A 7 -9.59 12.28 3.16
C PHE A 7 -10.74 13.20 2.75
N ALA A 8 -10.87 13.51 1.46
CA ALA A 8 -12.04 14.23 0.98
C ALA A 8 -13.31 13.39 1.19
N PRO A 9 -14.43 14.01 1.62
CA PRO A 9 -15.67 13.27 1.90
C PRO A 9 -16.16 12.43 0.72
N TRP A 10 -16.03 12.92 -0.50
CA TRP A 10 -16.41 12.20 -1.71
C TRP A 10 -15.50 10.99 -1.97
N ASN A 11 -14.19 11.07 -1.66
CA ASN A 11 -13.27 9.96 -1.80
C ASN A 11 -13.54 8.88 -0.74
N LEU A 12 -13.79 9.28 0.52
CA LEU A 12 -14.18 8.35 1.58
C LEU A 12 -15.49 7.65 1.26
N LEU A 13 -16.45 8.37 0.68
CA LEU A 13 -17.71 7.77 0.20
C LEU A 13 -17.43 6.75 -0.91
N ALA A 14 -16.63 7.09 -1.90
CA ALA A 14 -16.27 6.20 -3.00
C ALA A 14 -15.58 4.92 -2.50
N ILE A 15 -14.60 5.05 -1.60
CA ILE A 15 -13.91 3.92 -0.98
C ILE A 15 -14.91 3.05 -0.21
N THR A 16 -15.78 3.65 0.61
CA THR A 16 -16.77 2.91 1.39
C THR A 16 -17.74 2.15 0.49
N VAL A 17 -18.25 2.78 -0.56
CA VAL A 17 -19.14 2.13 -1.53
C VAL A 17 -18.40 0.98 -2.23
N THR A 18 -17.17 1.20 -2.67
CA THR A 18 -16.37 0.15 -3.30
C THR A 18 -16.16 -1.05 -2.38
N LEU A 19 -15.80 -0.83 -1.12
CA LEU A 19 -15.62 -1.90 -0.14
C LEU A 19 -16.92 -2.68 0.09
N LEU A 20 -18.05 -1.99 0.19
CA LEU A 20 -19.36 -2.63 0.36
C LEU A 20 -19.74 -3.46 -0.88
N VAL A 21 -19.53 -2.92 -2.08
CA VAL A 21 -19.84 -3.63 -3.34
C VAL A 21 -18.95 -4.86 -3.50
N VAL A 22 -17.65 -4.72 -3.29
CA VAL A 22 -16.70 -5.84 -3.37
C VAL A 22 -16.99 -6.87 -2.29
N GLY A 23 -17.25 -6.46 -1.05
CA GLY A 23 -17.64 -7.36 0.05
C GLY A 23 -18.92 -8.12 -0.26
N LEU A 24 -19.93 -7.43 -0.79
CA LEU A 24 -21.19 -8.06 -1.21
C LEU A 24 -20.95 -9.04 -2.37
N ALA A 25 -20.15 -8.66 -3.36
CA ALA A 25 -19.84 -9.55 -4.47
C ALA A 25 -19.11 -10.81 -4.01
N LEU A 26 -18.12 -10.69 -3.14
CA LEU A 26 -17.42 -11.82 -2.53
C LEU A 26 -18.38 -12.70 -1.72
N PHE A 27 -19.27 -12.09 -0.93
CA PHE A 27 -20.27 -12.83 -0.17
C PHE A 27 -21.25 -13.60 -1.08
N LEU A 28 -21.64 -13.02 -2.21
CA LEU A 28 -22.54 -13.66 -3.17
C LEU A 28 -21.88 -14.80 -3.94
N ILE A 29 -20.57 -14.67 -4.23
CA ILE A 29 -19.76 -15.66 -4.98
C ILE A 29 -19.25 -16.76 -4.03
N ALA A 30 -19.18 -16.48 -2.72
CA ALA A 30 -18.68 -17.45 -1.74
C ALA A 30 -19.44 -18.77 -1.82
N PRO A 31 -18.73 -19.92 -1.88
CA PRO A 31 -19.37 -21.23 -1.91
C PRO A 31 -20.20 -21.44 -0.64
N ARG A 32 -21.46 -21.82 -0.82
CA ARG A 32 -22.40 -22.08 0.29
C ARG A 32 -22.33 -23.51 0.80
N ASP A 33 -21.82 -24.40 -0.03
CA ASP A 33 -21.68 -25.82 0.29
C ASP A 33 -20.26 -26.13 0.71
N GLY A 34 -20.09 -26.74 1.89
CA GLY A 34 -18.78 -27.11 2.44
C GLY A 34 -18.00 -28.07 1.55
N SER A 35 -18.64 -28.77 0.60
CA SER A 35 -17.99 -29.67 -0.35
C SER A 35 -17.10 -28.97 -1.41
N THR A 36 -17.27 -27.66 -1.59
CA THR A 36 -16.47 -26.86 -2.53
C THR A 36 -15.37 -26.04 -1.85
N ILE A 37 -15.27 -26.12 -0.54
CA ILE A 37 -14.22 -25.48 0.24
C ILE A 37 -13.04 -26.42 0.21
N HIS A 38 -11.97 -26.03 -0.49
CA HIS A 38 -10.69 -26.72 -0.36
C HIS A 38 -10.04 -26.28 0.95
N GLU A 39 -10.09 -27.18 1.93
CA GLU A 39 -9.30 -27.00 3.15
C GLU A 39 -7.82 -27.06 2.78
N LEU A 40 -7.04 -26.20 3.41
CA LEU A 40 -5.58 -26.30 3.32
C LEU A 40 -5.16 -27.68 3.83
N PRO A 41 -4.21 -28.37 3.16
CA PRO A 41 -3.71 -29.65 3.67
C PRO A 41 -3.29 -29.51 5.14
N GLU A 42 -3.61 -30.53 5.97
CA GLU A 42 -3.07 -30.59 7.32
C GLU A 42 -1.54 -30.52 7.27
N GLY A 43 -0.97 -29.49 7.88
CA GLY A 43 0.47 -29.20 7.80
C GLY A 43 0.87 -28.27 6.64
N ALA A 44 -0.08 -27.66 5.93
CA ALA A 44 0.25 -26.54 5.06
C ALA A 44 0.80 -25.39 5.91
N ASP A 45 2.10 -25.24 5.84
CA ASP A 45 2.82 -24.19 6.55
C ASP A 45 2.46 -22.87 5.90
N LEU A 46 1.52 -22.15 6.52
CA LEU A 46 1.11 -20.81 6.05
C LEU A 46 2.24 -19.79 6.22
N ASP A 47 3.22 -20.14 7.01
CA ASP A 47 4.42 -19.38 7.24
C ASP A 47 5.62 -20.35 7.45
N PRO A 48 6.23 -20.85 6.34
CA PRO A 48 7.37 -21.77 6.41
C PRO A 48 8.55 -21.18 7.19
N ASP A 49 8.56 -19.87 7.43
CA ASP A 49 9.57 -19.20 8.22
C ASP A 49 9.12 -18.92 9.68
N ALA A 50 7.91 -19.35 10.07
CA ALA A 50 7.38 -19.12 11.43
C ALA A 50 8.14 -19.89 12.52
N GLU A 51 8.86 -20.95 12.16
CA GLU A 51 9.67 -21.75 13.07
C GLU A 51 11.09 -21.23 13.32
N HIS A 52 11.41 -20.00 12.98
CA HIS A 52 12.64 -19.41 13.52
C HIS A 52 12.44 -19.15 15.01
N VAL A 53 12.47 -20.24 15.78
CA VAL A 53 12.75 -20.21 17.21
C VAL A 53 14.06 -19.45 17.34
N ALA A 54 14.00 -18.27 17.90
CA ALA A 54 15.17 -17.45 18.13
C ALA A 54 16.16 -18.27 18.94
N ASP A 55 17.29 -18.66 18.32
CA ASP A 55 18.34 -19.41 18.95
C ASP A 55 19.07 -18.46 19.91
N VAL A 56 18.65 -18.46 21.17
CA VAL A 56 19.06 -17.48 22.18
C VAL A 56 20.27 -18.00 22.92
N HIS A 57 21.47 -17.68 22.43
CA HIS A 57 22.72 -18.12 23.04
C HIS A 57 23.46 -17.00 23.79
N THR A 58 23.28 -15.76 23.38
CA THR A 58 24.01 -14.62 23.93
C THR A 58 23.10 -13.68 24.74
N PRO A 59 23.66 -12.85 25.63
CA PRO A 59 22.88 -11.79 26.27
C PRO A 59 22.24 -10.81 25.30
N ALA A 60 22.83 -10.59 24.13
CA ALA A 60 22.27 -9.75 23.06
C ALA A 60 21.02 -10.41 22.48
N ASP A 61 21.04 -11.72 22.21
CA ASP A 61 19.89 -12.47 21.68
C ASP A 61 18.69 -12.42 22.64
N ARG A 62 18.98 -12.42 23.97
CA ARG A 62 17.92 -12.26 24.99
C ARG A 62 17.26 -10.90 24.93
N LEU A 63 18.02 -9.86 24.61
CA LEU A 63 17.49 -8.51 24.45
C LEU A 63 16.63 -8.44 23.18
N ASP A 64 17.11 -9.00 22.07
CA ASP A 64 16.39 -9.05 20.79
C ASP A 64 15.14 -9.95 20.85
N ALA A 65 15.16 -11.00 21.68
CA ALA A 65 13.99 -11.83 21.96
C ALA A 65 12.97 -11.12 22.87
N SER A 66 13.38 -10.05 23.55
CA SER A 66 12.50 -9.31 24.46
C SER A 66 11.68 -8.25 23.72
N ARG A 67 10.56 -7.88 24.32
CA ARG A 67 9.69 -6.81 23.81
C ARG A 67 10.19 -5.39 24.15
N ILE A 68 11.23 -5.27 24.97
CA ILE A 68 11.70 -3.98 25.48
C ILE A 68 12.22 -3.07 24.38
N PRO A 69 13.16 -3.48 23.49
CA PRO A 69 13.68 -2.61 22.46
C PRO A 69 12.61 -2.12 21.47
N THR A 70 11.73 -3.03 21.04
CA THR A 70 10.65 -2.72 20.10
C THR A 70 9.67 -1.73 20.71
N THR A 71 9.26 -1.95 21.96
CA THR A 71 8.36 -1.04 22.67
C THR A 71 8.99 0.36 22.89
N LEU A 72 10.28 0.43 23.26
CA LEU A 72 10.97 1.70 23.44
C LEU A 72 11.06 2.50 22.13
N ILE A 73 11.40 1.84 21.02
CA ILE A 73 11.44 2.48 19.70
C ILE A 73 10.03 2.93 19.28
N GLY A 74 9.03 2.07 19.45
CA GLY A 74 7.63 2.40 19.15
C GLY A 74 7.12 3.59 19.95
N LEU A 75 7.38 3.64 21.25
CA LEU A 75 7.02 4.77 22.10
C LEU A 75 7.77 6.05 21.72
N GLY A 76 9.05 5.95 21.33
CA GLY A 76 9.84 7.08 20.81
C GLY A 76 9.20 7.68 19.56
N LEU A 77 8.78 6.82 18.62
CA LEU A 77 8.09 7.24 17.40
C LEU A 77 6.71 7.87 17.70
N VAL A 78 5.93 7.29 18.60
CA VAL A 78 4.66 7.88 19.04
C VAL A 78 4.88 9.24 19.69
N THR A 79 5.91 9.38 20.53
CA THR A 79 6.26 10.66 21.14
C THR A 79 6.61 11.71 20.08
N TYR A 80 7.40 11.32 19.07
CA TYR A 80 7.70 12.19 17.93
C TYR A 80 6.42 12.64 17.21
N LEU A 81 5.50 11.72 16.91
CA LEU A 81 4.24 12.02 16.24
C LEU A 81 3.36 12.97 17.08
N VAL A 82 3.28 12.75 18.38
CA VAL A 82 2.54 13.63 19.30
C VAL A 82 3.12 15.04 19.28
N ILE A 83 4.45 15.18 19.36
CA ILE A 83 5.12 16.48 19.31
C ILE A 83 4.89 17.15 17.95
N HIS A 84 4.99 16.39 16.84
CA HIS A 84 4.74 16.90 15.50
C HIS A 84 3.35 17.52 15.36
N PHE A 85 2.32 16.83 15.80
CA PHE A 85 0.95 17.36 15.76
C PHE A 85 0.70 18.48 16.77
N ALA A 86 1.29 18.42 17.95
CA ALA A 86 1.20 19.49 18.94
C ALA A 86 1.83 20.81 18.45
N GLN A 87 2.84 20.74 17.59
CA GLN A 87 3.48 21.88 16.95
C GLN A 87 2.74 22.37 15.69
N GLY A 88 1.56 21.82 15.40
CA GLY A 88 0.77 22.19 14.21
C GLY A 88 1.23 21.53 12.93
N GLY A 89 2.05 20.46 13.01
CA GLY A 89 2.46 19.67 11.87
C GLY A 89 1.27 19.03 11.14
N GLY A 90 1.31 19.06 9.81
CA GLY A 90 0.27 18.48 8.97
C GLY A 90 0.45 16.98 8.72
N LEU A 91 -0.62 16.35 8.23
CA LEU A 91 -0.59 14.96 7.79
C LEU A 91 0.09 14.87 6.42
N GLY A 92 1.31 14.38 6.38
CA GLY A 92 2.08 14.07 5.16
C GLY A 92 2.34 12.57 5.01
N LEU A 93 2.89 12.14 3.88
CA LEU A 93 3.24 10.74 3.63
C LEU A 93 4.26 10.22 4.65
N ASP A 94 5.23 11.06 5.03
CA ASP A 94 6.24 10.68 6.02
C ASP A 94 5.62 10.40 7.38
N VAL A 95 4.65 11.24 7.80
CA VAL A 95 3.92 11.05 9.07
C VAL A 95 3.11 9.76 9.05
N VAL A 96 2.50 9.41 7.92
CA VAL A 96 1.80 8.13 7.72
C VAL A 96 2.79 6.96 7.84
N ASN A 97 3.94 7.05 7.17
CA ASN A 97 4.97 6.00 7.24
C ASN A 97 5.52 5.82 8.66
N TRP A 98 5.81 6.92 9.37
CA TRP A 98 6.23 6.87 10.78
C TRP A 98 5.14 6.30 11.70
N SER A 99 3.86 6.56 11.39
CA SER A 99 2.74 5.98 12.15
C SER A 99 2.65 4.47 11.97
N PHE A 100 2.78 3.96 10.73
CA PHE A 100 2.81 2.53 10.49
C PHE A 100 4.04 1.87 11.12
N LEU A 101 5.20 2.51 11.04
CA LEU A 101 6.42 2.01 11.67
C LEU A 101 6.28 1.93 13.19
N ALA A 102 5.69 2.95 13.82
CA ALA A 102 5.40 2.93 15.24
C ALA A 102 4.46 1.77 15.63
N LEU A 103 3.41 1.53 14.83
CA LEU A 103 2.50 0.40 15.01
C LEU A 103 3.22 -0.94 14.89
N ILE A 104 4.08 -1.13 13.90
CA ILE A 104 4.87 -2.34 13.73
C ILE A 104 5.68 -2.62 15.00
N PHE A 105 6.45 -1.63 15.48
CA PHE A 105 7.28 -1.79 16.67
C PHE A 105 6.46 -2.02 17.96
N LEU A 106 5.29 -1.42 18.10
CA LEU A 106 4.44 -1.59 19.28
C LEU A 106 3.69 -2.93 19.27
N LEU A 107 3.32 -3.43 18.10
CA LEU A 107 2.58 -4.69 17.96
C LEU A 107 3.49 -5.90 17.97
N SER A 108 4.74 -5.76 17.53
CA SER A 108 5.71 -6.86 17.51
C SER A 108 6.10 -7.30 18.92
N GLY A 109 6.19 -8.61 19.09
CA GLY A 109 6.57 -9.25 20.35
C GLY A 109 8.07 -9.24 20.62
N SER A 110 8.92 -9.05 19.60
CA SER A 110 10.38 -9.11 19.73
C SER A 110 11.09 -8.44 18.57
N GLY A 111 12.39 -8.16 18.72
CA GLY A 111 13.26 -7.69 17.64
C GLY A 111 13.42 -8.71 16.53
N PHE A 112 13.45 -9.99 16.86
CA PHE A 112 13.49 -11.09 15.87
C PHE A 112 12.25 -11.09 14.98
N GLU A 113 11.06 -10.87 15.56
CA GLU A 113 9.82 -10.79 14.79
C GLU A 113 9.83 -9.60 13.82
N VAL A 114 10.30 -8.41 14.26
CA VAL A 114 10.47 -7.26 13.37
C VAL A 114 11.43 -7.58 12.23
N LEU A 115 12.55 -8.25 12.52
CA LEU A 115 13.53 -8.66 11.51
C LEU A 115 12.92 -9.66 10.52
N HIS A 116 12.18 -10.64 11.01
CA HIS A 116 11.47 -11.62 10.18
C HIS A 116 10.44 -10.94 9.27
N LEU A 117 9.58 -10.09 9.81
CA LEU A 117 8.60 -9.33 9.04
C LEU A 117 9.27 -8.43 7.99
N THR A 118 10.42 -7.82 8.33
CA THR A 118 11.20 -7.00 7.41
C THR A 118 11.76 -7.82 6.26
N LYS A 119 12.34 -9.00 6.54
CA LYS A 119 12.85 -9.91 5.50
C LYS A 119 11.75 -10.36 4.56
N ARG A 120 10.59 -10.71 5.10
CA ARG A 120 9.42 -11.12 4.33
C ARG A 120 8.88 -9.97 3.46
N ALA A 121 8.79 -8.76 4.01
CA ALA A 121 8.44 -7.58 3.24
C ALA A 121 9.46 -7.29 2.15
N ALA A 122 10.75 -7.42 2.44
CA ALA A 122 11.84 -7.17 1.49
C ALA A 122 11.82 -8.14 0.30
N SER A 123 11.37 -9.38 0.48
CA SER A 123 11.25 -10.35 -0.61
C SER A 123 10.27 -9.89 -1.70
N ASN A 124 9.23 -9.14 -1.33
CA ASN A 124 8.25 -8.58 -2.26
C ASN A 124 8.74 -7.30 -2.96
N VAL A 125 9.79 -6.66 -2.44
CA VAL A 125 10.34 -5.42 -3.02
C VAL A 125 11.08 -5.69 -4.32
N GLY A 126 11.59 -6.91 -4.52
CA GLY A 126 12.32 -7.27 -5.74
C GLY A 126 11.54 -7.02 -7.02
N ASP A 127 10.27 -7.42 -7.04
CA ASP A 127 9.38 -7.22 -8.19
C ASP A 127 9.15 -5.72 -8.46
N ILE A 128 8.96 -4.94 -7.38
CA ILE A 128 8.77 -3.49 -7.46
C ILE A 128 10.03 -2.81 -8.03
N LEU A 129 11.21 -3.17 -7.54
CA LEU A 129 12.48 -2.61 -8.02
C LEU A 129 12.74 -2.89 -9.51
N LEU A 130 12.23 -4.02 -10.03
CA LEU A 130 12.33 -4.34 -11.44
C LEU A 130 11.26 -3.60 -12.27
N GLN A 131 10.03 -3.52 -11.78
CA GLN A 131 8.91 -2.95 -12.51
C GLN A 131 8.98 -1.42 -12.64
N PHE A 132 9.38 -0.72 -11.58
CA PHE A 132 9.40 0.76 -11.59
C PHE A 132 10.30 1.37 -12.65
N PRO A 133 11.55 0.91 -12.87
CA PRO A 133 12.37 1.40 -13.99
C PRO A 133 11.75 1.15 -15.36
N LEU A 134 11.07 0.01 -15.55
CA LEU A 134 10.37 -0.28 -16.81
C LEU A 134 9.21 0.68 -17.04
N TYR A 135 8.40 0.95 -16.00
CA TYR A 135 7.30 1.92 -16.10
C TYR A 135 7.82 3.34 -16.33
N ALA A 136 8.91 3.73 -15.67
CA ALA A 136 9.55 5.02 -15.90
C ALA A 136 10.07 5.14 -17.34
N GLY A 137 10.60 4.05 -17.90
CA GLY A 137 11.01 3.99 -19.32
C GLY A 137 9.83 4.15 -20.27
N ILE A 138 8.72 3.47 -20.05
CA ILE A 138 7.49 3.61 -20.84
C ILE A 138 6.96 5.04 -20.76
N LEU A 139 6.88 5.59 -19.54
CA LEU A 139 6.45 6.97 -19.31
C LEU A 139 7.34 7.97 -20.07
N GLY A 140 8.66 7.81 -19.97
CA GLY A 140 9.61 8.67 -20.69
C GLY A 140 9.47 8.61 -22.22
N ILE A 141 9.18 7.43 -22.78
CA ILE A 141 8.89 7.27 -24.20
C ILE A 141 7.57 7.98 -24.57
N MET A 142 6.53 7.80 -23.79
CA MET A 142 5.23 8.43 -24.03
C MET A 142 5.33 9.96 -23.96
N GLU A 143 6.10 10.49 -23.02
CA GLU A 143 6.33 11.93 -22.86
C GLU A 143 7.16 12.48 -24.05
N SER A 144 8.29 11.84 -24.34
CA SER A 144 9.20 12.31 -25.39
C SER A 144 8.63 12.17 -26.82
N SER A 145 7.73 11.22 -27.04
CA SER A 145 7.05 11.02 -28.33
C SER A 145 5.87 11.95 -28.57
N GLY A 146 5.45 12.72 -27.56
CA GLY A 146 4.24 13.55 -27.62
C GLY A 146 2.93 12.75 -27.57
N LEU A 147 3.01 11.44 -27.25
CA LEU A 147 1.84 10.56 -27.22
C LEU A 147 0.82 11.00 -26.15
N ILE A 148 1.31 11.53 -25.03
CA ILE A 148 0.48 12.10 -23.96
C ILE A 148 -0.38 13.25 -24.47
N GLU A 149 0.24 14.16 -25.25
CA GLU A 149 -0.49 15.30 -25.84
C GLU A 149 -1.54 14.85 -26.86
N VAL A 150 -1.24 13.83 -27.66
CA VAL A 150 -2.20 13.25 -28.62
C VAL A 150 -3.42 12.68 -27.89
N PHE A 151 -3.21 11.92 -26.82
CA PHE A 151 -4.31 11.39 -26.01
C PHE A 151 -5.11 12.46 -25.32
N SER A 152 -4.44 13.45 -24.69
CA SER A 152 -5.10 14.57 -24.02
C SER A 152 -5.95 15.38 -24.98
N ASN A 153 -5.42 15.75 -26.15
CA ASN A 153 -6.15 16.51 -27.16
C ASN A 153 -7.34 15.73 -27.74
N ALA A 154 -7.18 14.42 -27.96
CA ALA A 154 -8.27 13.58 -28.42
C ALA A 154 -9.42 13.52 -27.43
N LEU A 155 -9.13 13.42 -26.13
CA LEU A 155 -10.14 13.41 -25.08
C LEU A 155 -10.81 14.78 -24.90
N VAL A 156 -10.03 15.85 -24.89
CA VAL A 156 -10.55 17.22 -24.75
C VAL A 156 -11.46 17.57 -25.93
N SER A 157 -11.14 17.09 -27.14
CA SER A 157 -11.94 17.39 -28.34
C SER A 157 -13.36 16.82 -28.31
N ILE A 158 -13.59 15.74 -27.57
CA ILE A 158 -14.90 15.07 -27.45
C ILE A 158 -15.55 15.32 -26.08
N ALA A 159 -14.83 15.95 -25.14
CA ALA A 159 -15.30 16.19 -23.79
C ALA A 159 -16.24 17.38 -23.74
N THR A 160 -17.32 17.25 -22.99
CA THR A 160 -18.21 18.32 -22.57
C THR A 160 -18.09 18.48 -21.04
N PRO A 161 -18.52 19.61 -20.45
CA PRO A 161 -18.49 19.78 -18.99
C PRO A 161 -19.18 18.65 -18.23
N THR A 162 -20.19 18.02 -18.82
CA THR A 162 -20.93 16.90 -18.24
C THR A 162 -20.26 15.54 -18.43
N THR A 163 -19.55 15.35 -19.54
CA THR A 163 -18.93 14.05 -19.88
C THR A 163 -17.44 13.97 -19.48
N PHE A 164 -16.84 15.11 -19.12
CA PHE A 164 -15.41 15.19 -18.79
C PHE A 164 -14.98 14.20 -17.71
N GLY A 165 -15.73 14.12 -16.61
CA GLY A 165 -15.38 13.20 -15.50
C GLY A 165 -15.38 11.72 -15.91
N MET A 166 -16.37 11.33 -16.75
CA MET A 166 -16.45 9.95 -17.26
C MET A 166 -15.30 9.64 -18.23
N LEU A 167 -15.02 10.57 -19.15
CA LEU A 167 -13.95 10.42 -20.13
C LEU A 167 -12.56 10.43 -19.46
N ALA A 168 -12.35 11.29 -18.47
CA ALA A 168 -11.13 11.31 -17.68
C ALA A 168 -10.91 9.97 -16.94
N THR A 169 -11.95 9.39 -16.34
CA THR A 169 -11.89 8.09 -15.68
C THR A 169 -11.57 6.97 -16.66
N LEU A 170 -12.18 7.00 -17.87
CA LEU A 170 -11.90 6.01 -18.90
C LEU A 170 -10.46 6.12 -19.41
N SER A 171 -9.99 7.37 -19.64
CA SER A 171 -8.60 7.65 -19.98
C SER A 171 -7.64 7.12 -18.93
N ALA A 172 -7.93 7.39 -17.66
CA ALA A 172 -7.15 6.88 -16.54
C ALA A 172 -7.04 5.34 -16.58
N GLY A 173 -8.14 4.64 -16.88
CA GLY A 173 -8.14 3.18 -17.04
C GLY A 173 -7.24 2.71 -18.18
N ILE A 174 -7.26 3.40 -19.33
CA ILE A 174 -6.39 3.09 -20.47
C ILE A 174 -4.93 3.33 -20.13
N VAL A 175 -4.60 4.48 -19.55
CA VAL A 175 -3.23 4.81 -19.13
C VAL A 175 -2.72 3.84 -18.07
N ASN A 176 -3.57 3.43 -17.14
CA ASN A 176 -3.23 2.47 -16.09
C ASN A 176 -2.85 1.09 -16.62
N PHE A 177 -3.32 0.73 -17.81
CA PHE A 177 -2.90 -0.53 -18.47
C PHE A 177 -1.41 -0.51 -18.83
N PHE A 178 -0.88 0.65 -19.23
CA PHE A 178 0.53 0.81 -19.59
C PHE A 178 1.42 1.21 -18.42
N VAL A 179 0.88 2.00 -17.50
CA VAL A 179 1.59 2.51 -16.32
C VAL A 179 0.75 2.20 -15.08
N PRO A 180 0.78 0.97 -14.54
CA PRO A 180 -0.02 0.56 -13.38
C PRO A 180 0.56 1.12 -12.07
N SER A 181 0.75 2.42 -12.02
CA SER A 181 1.27 3.17 -10.88
C SER A 181 0.44 4.42 -10.67
N GLY A 182 -0.22 4.55 -9.53
CA GLY A 182 -1.06 5.72 -9.23
C GLY A 182 -0.31 7.05 -9.33
N GLY A 183 0.94 7.11 -8.89
CA GLY A 183 1.79 8.30 -9.01
C GLY A 183 2.20 8.60 -10.45
N GLY A 184 2.62 7.59 -11.20
CA GLY A 184 2.95 7.73 -12.61
C GLY A 184 1.75 8.12 -13.45
N GLN A 185 0.60 7.52 -13.20
CA GLN A 185 -0.65 7.86 -13.85
C GLN A 185 -1.07 9.32 -13.61
N PHE A 186 -0.98 9.77 -12.36
CA PHE A 186 -1.29 11.16 -12.00
C PHE A 186 -0.33 12.17 -12.67
N ALA A 187 0.92 11.80 -12.90
CA ALA A 187 1.88 12.66 -13.59
C ALA A 187 1.61 12.79 -15.11
N VAL A 188 0.93 11.79 -15.71
CA VAL A 188 0.61 11.73 -17.14
C VAL A 188 -0.71 12.44 -17.45
N GLN A 189 -1.65 12.48 -16.53
CA GLN A 189 -2.99 13.08 -16.67
C GLN A 189 -3.09 14.48 -16.11
#